data_a0d0beff8ac8fcc3b0be0c9d0a947554
#
_entry.id   a0d0beff8ac8fcc3b0be0c9d0a947554
#
_cell.length_a   1.000
_cell.length_b   1.000
_cell.length_c   1.000
_cell.angle_alpha   90.00
_cell.angle_beta   90.00
_cell.angle_gamma   90.00
#
_symmetry.space_group_name_H-M   'P 1'
#
loop_
_entity.id
_entity.type
_entity.pdbx_description
1 polymer ?
#
loop_
_entity_poly.entity_id
_entity_poly.type
_entity_poly.pdbx_seq_one_letter_code
_entity_poly.pdbx_strand_id
1 'polypeptide(L)'
;MSKKRMLYVGGLAEEVNEKTIHSAFIPFGDIVDINIPLDYETEKHRGFAFVEFELEGDARAAIDNMNESELFGRTIKVNIARPMYTKKEGLSHRPVWADEEWLKKYAVKDEDAEESMETNDKVSTEKIIKKSKNPRVFFDLRFGTQYAGRILMELRADVTPKTVENFRCLCTHEKGYGYKGSTFHRIIPQFMCQGGDFTNHNGTGGKSIYGKKFEDENFTLKHTGAGVLSMANSGPNTNGSQFFICTEKTDWLDDKHVVFGHVVEGLEVVKKMENLGSKDGKPKQKVVIADCGELT
;
A
#
# COMPACT_ATOMS: atom_id res chain seq x y z
N MET A 1 -16.55 5.91 11.11
CA MET A 1 -17.47 6.06 10.00
C MET A 1 -16.71 6.64 8.82
N SER A 2 -16.88 6.11 7.66
CA SER A 2 -15.94 6.11 6.54
C SER A 2 -15.67 7.52 5.98
N LYS A 3 -14.43 8.01 6.16
CA LYS A 3 -13.93 9.30 5.65
C LYS A 3 -13.40 9.21 4.21
N LYS A 4 -13.61 8.09 3.52
CA LYS A 4 -13.04 7.82 2.20
C LYS A 4 -14.05 8.01 1.05
N ARG A 5 -15.22 8.57 1.36
CA ARG A 5 -16.29 8.83 0.40
C ARG A 5 -16.27 10.26 -0.17
N MET A 6 -15.45 11.13 0.42
CA MET A 6 -15.32 12.52 -0.01
C MET A 6 -14.06 12.70 -0.84
N LEU A 7 -14.23 13.28 -2.02
CA LEU A 7 -13.17 13.58 -2.96
C LEU A 7 -12.85 15.08 -2.98
N TYR A 8 -11.58 15.38 -3.20
CA TYR A 8 -11.10 16.70 -3.60
C TYR A 8 -10.89 16.69 -5.12
N VAL A 9 -11.46 17.66 -5.81
CA VAL A 9 -11.32 17.87 -7.25
C VAL A 9 -10.70 19.24 -7.47
N GLY A 10 -9.43 19.29 -7.88
CA GLY A 10 -8.67 20.53 -8.11
C GLY A 10 -8.39 20.77 -9.59
N GLY A 11 -7.97 21.99 -9.95
CA GLY A 11 -7.66 22.36 -11.33
C GLY A 11 -8.89 22.73 -12.18
N LEU A 12 -10.01 23.09 -11.53
CA LEU A 12 -11.26 23.45 -12.22
C LEU A 12 -11.12 24.75 -13.03
N ALA A 13 -11.69 24.76 -14.24
CA ALA A 13 -11.86 25.95 -15.06
C ALA A 13 -12.94 26.88 -14.46
N GLU A 14 -12.86 28.18 -14.70
CA GLU A 14 -13.79 29.17 -14.11
C GLU A 14 -15.26 28.94 -14.49
N GLU A 15 -15.50 28.26 -15.61
CA GLU A 15 -16.86 27.96 -16.10
C GLU A 15 -17.50 26.74 -15.43
N VAL A 16 -16.73 25.98 -14.64
CA VAL A 16 -17.20 24.77 -13.97
C VAL A 16 -18.11 25.15 -12.79
N ASN A 17 -19.28 24.60 -12.77
CA ASN A 17 -20.26 24.78 -11.72
C ASN A 17 -20.69 23.43 -11.12
N GLU A 18 -21.53 23.48 -10.08
CA GLU A 18 -22.01 22.28 -9.40
C GLU A 18 -22.68 21.27 -10.34
N LYS A 19 -23.51 21.75 -11.29
CA LYS A 19 -24.18 20.91 -12.29
C LYS A 19 -23.16 20.20 -13.19
N THR A 20 -22.10 20.90 -13.57
CA THR A 20 -21.01 20.33 -14.38
C THR A 20 -20.29 19.21 -13.64
N ILE A 21 -19.95 19.44 -12.37
CA ILE A 21 -19.30 18.44 -11.54
C ILE A 21 -20.23 17.25 -11.32
N HIS A 22 -21.49 17.51 -10.99
CA HIS A 22 -22.50 16.46 -10.85
C HIS A 22 -22.60 15.59 -12.11
N SER A 23 -22.70 16.20 -13.29
CA SER A 23 -22.80 15.46 -14.56
C SER A 23 -21.55 14.66 -14.89
N ALA A 24 -20.36 15.14 -14.51
CA ALA A 24 -19.09 14.46 -14.74
C ALA A 24 -18.86 13.27 -13.79
N PHE A 25 -19.37 13.35 -12.56
CA PHE A 25 -19.11 12.36 -11.53
C PHE A 25 -20.24 11.36 -11.28
N ILE A 26 -21.49 11.68 -11.66
CA ILE A 26 -22.66 10.78 -11.49
C ILE A 26 -22.50 9.41 -12.17
N PRO A 27 -21.76 9.23 -13.29
CA PRO A 27 -21.55 7.91 -13.87
C PRO A 27 -20.82 6.91 -12.97
N PHE A 28 -20.15 7.38 -11.91
CA PHE A 28 -19.39 6.54 -10.99
C PHE A 28 -20.20 6.09 -9.77
N GLY A 29 -21.34 6.73 -9.48
CA GLY A 29 -22.23 6.38 -8.38
C GLY A 29 -23.03 7.57 -7.85
N ASP A 30 -23.86 7.31 -6.84
CA ASP A 30 -24.73 8.31 -6.25
C ASP A 30 -23.95 9.34 -5.43
N ILE A 31 -24.16 10.63 -5.75
CA ILE A 31 -23.51 11.76 -5.10
C ILE A 31 -24.42 12.28 -3.98
N VAL A 32 -23.89 12.36 -2.78
CA VAL A 32 -24.59 12.85 -1.58
C VAL A 32 -24.51 14.36 -1.47
N ASP A 33 -23.32 14.93 -1.76
CA ASP A 33 -23.08 16.36 -1.64
C ASP A 33 -21.96 16.83 -2.59
N ILE A 34 -22.09 18.07 -3.08
CA ILE A 34 -21.06 18.77 -3.85
C ILE A 34 -20.88 20.15 -3.25
N ASN A 35 -19.65 20.45 -2.83
CA ASN A 35 -19.31 21.75 -2.28
C ASN A 35 -18.22 22.41 -3.14
N ILE A 36 -18.54 23.59 -3.70
CA ILE A 36 -17.59 24.42 -4.45
C ILE A 36 -17.35 25.69 -3.65
N PRO A 37 -16.22 25.84 -2.96
CA PRO A 37 -15.91 27.03 -2.20
C PRO A 37 -15.77 28.26 -3.12
N LEU A 38 -16.50 29.32 -2.80
CA LEU A 38 -16.43 30.58 -3.49
C LEU A 38 -15.48 31.55 -2.78
N ASP A 39 -14.85 32.38 -3.56
CA ASP A 39 -14.12 33.55 -3.04
C ASP A 39 -15.13 34.67 -2.77
N TYR A 40 -15.12 35.21 -1.54
CA TYR A 40 -16.10 36.21 -1.10
C TYR A 40 -15.91 37.58 -1.74
N GLU A 41 -14.71 37.88 -2.30
CA GLU A 41 -14.43 39.15 -2.94
C GLU A 41 -14.76 39.13 -4.45
N THR A 42 -14.56 37.97 -5.09
CA THR A 42 -14.71 37.84 -6.55
C THR A 42 -15.97 37.09 -6.99
N GLU A 43 -16.71 36.48 -6.04
CA GLU A 43 -17.85 35.58 -6.26
C GLU A 43 -17.58 34.40 -7.19
N LYS A 44 -16.31 34.16 -7.51
CA LYS A 44 -15.85 33.03 -8.33
C LYS A 44 -15.40 31.87 -7.46
N HIS A 45 -15.49 30.64 -7.97
CA HIS A 45 -14.94 29.49 -7.26
C HIS A 45 -13.41 29.50 -7.27
N ARG A 46 -12.81 28.92 -6.26
CA ARG A 46 -11.35 28.91 -6.04
C ARG A 46 -10.60 27.84 -6.85
N GLY A 47 -11.21 27.30 -7.91
CA GLY A 47 -10.61 26.30 -8.80
C GLY A 47 -10.60 24.87 -8.25
N PHE A 48 -11.39 24.60 -7.19
CA PHE A 48 -11.53 23.25 -6.64
C PHE A 48 -12.93 23.02 -6.05
N ALA A 49 -13.30 21.74 -5.90
CA ALA A 49 -14.56 21.30 -5.30
C ALA A 49 -14.35 20.06 -4.43
N PHE A 50 -15.36 19.78 -3.60
CA PHE A 50 -15.48 18.54 -2.86
C PHE A 50 -16.73 17.80 -3.34
N VAL A 51 -16.59 16.48 -3.55
CA VAL A 51 -17.68 15.60 -4.00
C VAL A 51 -17.79 14.46 -2.99
N GLU A 52 -18.94 14.29 -2.36
CA GLU A 52 -19.22 13.18 -1.45
C GLU A 52 -20.09 12.14 -2.13
N PHE A 53 -19.62 10.91 -2.22
CA PHE A 53 -20.36 9.75 -2.72
C PHE A 53 -21.07 9.00 -1.61
N GLU A 54 -22.14 8.27 -1.94
CA GLU A 54 -22.82 7.42 -0.99
C GLU A 54 -21.95 6.21 -0.59
N LEU A 55 -21.21 5.63 -1.55
CA LEU A 55 -20.35 4.48 -1.34
C LEU A 55 -18.87 4.81 -1.52
N GLU A 56 -17.99 4.18 -0.73
CA GLU A 56 -16.54 4.33 -0.86
C GLU A 56 -16.00 3.74 -2.18
N GLY A 57 -16.67 2.71 -2.71
CA GLY A 57 -16.33 2.10 -3.99
C GLY A 57 -16.49 3.06 -5.18
N ASP A 58 -17.55 3.85 -5.15
CA ASP A 58 -17.88 4.81 -6.20
C ASP A 58 -16.90 6.00 -6.20
N ALA A 59 -16.55 6.49 -5.00
CA ALA A 59 -15.52 7.50 -4.83
C ALA A 59 -14.17 7.02 -5.39
N ARG A 60 -13.81 5.76 -5.18
CA ARG A 60 -12.58 5.20 -5.72
C ARG A 60 -12.63 5.05 -7.24
N ALA A 61 -13.74 4.56 -7.80
CA ALA A 61 -13.94 4.48 -9.25
C ALA A 61 -13.85 5.88 -9.91
N ALA A 62 -14.39 6.91 -9.25
CA ALA A 62 -14.27 8.29 -9.71
C ALA A 62 -12.81 8.79 -9.71
N ILE A 63 -12.00 8.46 -8.71
CA ILE A 63 -10.57 8.80 -8.71
C ILE A 63 -9.85 8.11 -9.87
N ASP A 64 -10.05 6.80 -10.01
CA ASP A 64 -9.33 5.98 -11.00
C ASP A 64 -9.59 6.43 -12.45
N ASN A 65 -10.77 7.03 -12.71
CA ASN A 65 -11.18 7.44 -14.05
C ASN A 65 -11.08 8.96 -14.31
N MET A 66 -11.20 9.79 -13.27
CA MET A 66 -11.24 11.24 -13.43
C MET A 66 -9.94 11.96 -13.05
N ASN A 67 -9.04 11.32 -12.29
CA ASN A 67 -7.75 11.93 -11.97
C ASN A 67 -6.92 12.08 -13.24
N GLU A 68 -6.37 13.27 -13.44
CA GLU A 68 -5.62 13.67 -14.66
C GLU A 68 -6.45 13.66 -15.95
N SER A 69 -7.79 13.59 -15.86
CA SER A 69 -8.66 13.77 -17.00
C SER A 69 -8.84 15.27 -17.33
N GLU A 70 -9.30 15.55 -18.55
CA GLU A 70 -9.59 16.91 -18.98
C GLU A 70 -11.05 17.29 -18.74
N LEU A 71 -11.29 18.41 -18.06
CA LEU A 71 -12.61 18.99 -17.87
C LEU A 71 -12.58 20.48 -18.28
N PHE A 72 -13.36 20.88 -19.30
CA PHE A 72 -13.36 22.23 -19.86
C PHE A 72 -11.98 22.76 -20.26
N GLY A 73 -11.17 21.92 -20.92
CA GLY A 73 -9.86 22.30 -21.42
C GLY A 73 -8.78 22.39 -20.33
N ARG A 74 -9.06 21.98 -19.10
CA ARG A 74 -8.08 21.92 -18.00
C ARG A 74 -7.97 20.52 -17.41
N THR A 75 -6.76 20.12 -17.11
CA THR A 75 -6.51 18.84 -16.41
C THR A 75 -6.91 18.96 -14.96
N ILE A 76 -7.81 18.08 -14.51
CA ILE A 76 -8.27 18.04 -13.12
C ILE A 76 -7.46 17.02 -12.32
N LYS A 77 -7.29 17.30 -11.02
CA LYS A 77 -6.69 16.37 -10.06
C LYS A 77 -7.75 15.89 -9.08
N VAL A 78 -7.99 14.59 -9.01
CA VAL A 78 -9.00 13.97 -8.15
C VAL A 78 -8.33 13.07 -7.11
N ASN A 79 -8.55 13.36 -5.83
CA ASN A 79 -7.98 12.59 -4.71
C ASN A 79 -8.97 12.48 -3.55
N ILE A 80 -8.74 11.56 -2.62
CA ILE A 80 -9.53 11.49 -1.39
C ILE A 80 -9.30 12.76 -0.56
N ALA A 81 -10.37 13.45 -0.20
CA ALA A 81 -10.32 14.60 0.69
C ALA A 81 -9.86 14.15 2.10
N ARG A 82 -8.79 14.75 2.61
CA ARG A 82 -8.27 14.48 3.96
C ARG A 82 -8.77 15.57 4.91
N PRO A 83 -9.75 15.28 5.80
CA PRO A 83 -10.15 16.25 6.81
C PRO A 83 -9.06 16.41 7.87
N MET A 84 -8.56 17.63 8.06
CA MET A 84 -7.77 17.97 9.25
C MET A 84 -8.70 18.39 10.39
N TYR A 85 -8.55 17.75 11.55
CA TYR A 85 -9.23 18.16 12.76
C TYR A 85 -8.37 19.17 13.51
N THR A 86 -8.86 20.37 13.70
CA THR A 86 -8.32 21.26 14.73
C THR A 86 -9.00 20.96 16.05
N LYS A 87 -8.22 20.57 17.08
CA LYS A 87 -8.68 20.57 18.47
C LYS A 87 -8.88 22.03 18.90
N LYS A 88 -10.10 22.53 18.80
CA LYS A 88 -10.60 23.63 19.63
C LYS A 88 -11.92 23.18 20.22
N GLU A 89 -11.93 23.11 21.53
CA GLU A 89 -13.15 22.84 22.31
C GLU A 89 -14.16 23.96 22.06
N GLY A 90 -15.39 23.53 21.70
CA GLY A 90 -16.59 24.35 21.67
C GLY A 90 -16.71 25.27 20.47
N LEU A 91 -17.26 24.77 19.37
CA LEU A 91 -18.26 25.38 18.51
C LEU A 91 -18.39 24.61 17.19
N SER A 92 -19.65 24.21 16.90
CA SER A 92 -20.19 23.95 15.57
C SER A 92 -19.44 23.00 14.61
N HIS A 93 -20.12 21.99 14.16
CA HIS A 93 -19.79 20.97 13.14
C HIS A 93 -19.50 21.57 11.74
N ARG A 94 -18.56 22.48 11.60
CA ARG A 94 -18.08 22.93 10.30
C ARG A 94 -16.81 22.17 9.94
N PRO A 95 -16.72 21.58 8.74
CA PRO A 95 -15.51 20.92 8.24
C PRO A 95 -14.40 21.96 8.05
N VAL A 96 -13.14 21.55 8.32
CA VAL A 96 -11.94 22.42 8.35
C VAL A 96 -11.57 23.01 6.98
N TRP A 97 -12.09 22.46 5.88
CA TRP A 97 -11.90 23.03 4.54
C TRP A 97 -12.70 24.34 4.29
N ALA A 98 -13.57 24.71 5.23
CA ALA A 98 -14.24 26.01 5.23
C ALA A 98 -13.45 27.09 5.99
N ASP A 99 -12.21 26.80 6.42
CA ASP A 99 -11.36 27.71 7.16
C ASP A 99 -10.35 28.38 6.21
N GLU A 100 -10.34 29.71 6.20
CA GLU A 100 -9.47 30.52 5.32
C GLU A 100 -7.98 30.27 5.53
N GLU A 101 -7.56 29.96 6.76
CA GLU A 101 -6.16 29.63 7.04
C GLU A 101 -5.73 28.30 6.39
N TRP A 102 -6.62 27.31 6.34
CA TRP A 102 -6.34 26.03 5.66
C TRP A 102 -6.21 26.24 4.16
N LEU A 103 -7.11 27.05 3.58
CA LEU A 103 -7.11 27.37 2.15
C LEU A 103 -5.84 28.12 1.73
N LYS A 104 -5.36 29.08 2.52
CA LYS A 104 -4.08 29.79 2.27
C LYS A 104 -2.86 28.87 2.30
N LYS A 105 -2.89 27.82 3.10
CA LYS A 105 -1.75 26.92 3.32
C LYS A 105 -1.65 25.78 2.30
N TYR A 106 -2.76 25.39 1.67
CA TYR A 106 -2.82 24.17 0.83
C TYR A 106 -3.39 24.38 -0.58
N ALA A 107 -4.03 25.53 -0.87
CA ALA A 107 -4.55 25.83 -2.20
C ALA A 107 -3.57 26.63 -3.10
N VAL A 108 -2.44 27.08 -2.54
CA VAL A 108 -1.44 27.85 -3.30
C VAL A 108 -0.07 27.19 -3.11
N LYS A 109 0.24 26.26 -3.97
CA LYS A 109 1.63 25.89 -4.32
C LYS A 109 1.61 25.01 -5.58
N ASP A 110 1.57 25.65 -6.69
CA ASP A 110 2.18 25.23 -7.96
C ASP A 110 2.34 26.49 -8.81
N GLU A 111 3.40 27.27 -8.53
CA GLU A 111 4.11 28.11 -9.51
C GLU A 111 5.37 28.67 -8.86
N ASP A 112 6.47 28.54 -9.62
CA ASP A 112 7.78 29.15 -9.41
C ASP A 112 8.75 28.49 -8.41
N ALA A 113 9.53 27.58 -8.95
CA ALA A 113 10.89 27.29 -8.54
C ALA A 113 11.83 28.16 -9.38
N GLU A 114 12.43 29.21 -8.80
CA GLU A 114 13.84 29.58 -9.02
C GLU A 114 14.24 30.74 -8.13
N GLU A 115 15.38 30.53 -7.44
CA GLU A 115 16.32 31.47 -6.82
C GLU A 115 15.87 32.37 -5.66
N SER A 116 16.35 32.06 -4.46
CA SER A 116 17.43 32.83 -3.82
C SER A 116 17.81 32.27 -2.44
N MET A 117 19.11 32.26 -2.24
CA MET A 117 19.88 31.79 -1.07
C MET A 117 19.63 32.56 0.22
N GLU A 118 19.91 31.81 1.31
CA GLU A 118 20.50 32.20 2.60
C GLU A 118 19.61 32.91 3.62
N THR A 119 19.33 32.33 4.74
CA THR A 119 19.95 32.34 6.07
C THR A 119 18.96 31.93 7.15
N ASN A 120 19.46 31.09 8.08
CA ASN A 120 19.01 30.91 9.48
C ASN A 120 17.56 30.46 9.76
N ASP A 121 17.41 29.14 10.03
CA ASP A 121 17.06 28.72 11.39
C ASP A 121 17.21 27.19 11.54
N LYS A 122 18.27 26.80 12.21
CA LYS A 122 18.42 25.47 12.82
C LYS A 122 17.51 25.42 14.04
N VAL A 123 16.27 24.99 13.96
CA VAL A 123 15.44 24.44 15.06
C VAL A 123 14.04 23.98 14.55
N SER A 124 13.87 23.37 13.43
CA SER A 124 12.58 22.76 13.07
C SER A 124 12.66 21.51 12.19
N THR A 125 13.87 21.00 11.92
CA THR A 125 14.08 19.90 10.97
C THR A 125 14.07 18.49 11.60
N GLU A 126 13.92 18.37 12.92
CA GLU A 126 13.90 17.06 13.58
C GLU A 126 12.51 16.41 13.72
N LYS A 127 11.44 17.04 13.21
CA LYS A 127 10.06 16.51 13.35
C LYS A 127 9.39 15.99 12.09
N ILE A 128 10.06 15.96 10.94
CA ILE A 128 9.40 15.61 9.65
C ILE A 128 9.96 14.37 8.96
N ILE A 129 11.01 13.76 9.47
CA ILE A 129 11.45 12.45 8.95
C ILE A 129 11.58 11.45 10.11
N LYS A 130 10.48 11.03 10.68
CA LYS A 130 10.39 9.62 11.06
C LYS A 130 10.24 8.84 9.75
N LYS A 131 11.35 8.63 9.06
CA LYS A 131 11.51 7.54 8.08
C LYS A 131 11.02 6.30 8.82
N SER A 132 9.87 5.76 8.46
CA SER A 132 9.35 4.55 9.10
C SER A 132 10.44 3.52 8.93
N LYS A 133 11.05 3.12 10.04
CA LYS A 133 12.10 2.12 10.02
C LYS A 133 11.46 0.88 9.39
N ASN A 134 12.06 0.36 8.33
CA ASN A 134 11.57 -0.83 7.67
C ASN A 134 11.32 -1.94 8.71
N PRO A 135 10.12 -2.49 8.82
CA PRO A 135 9.83 -3.50 9.83
C PRO A 135 10.65 -4.76 9.60
N ARG A 136 11.02 -5.42 10.69
CA ARG A 136 11.70 -6.72 10.67
C ARG A 136 10.80 -7.78 11.24
N VAL A 137 10.66 -8.88 10.52
CA VAL A 137 9.85 -10.02 10.91
C VAL A 137 10.68 -11.30 10.91
N PHE A 138 10.24 -12.28 11.67
CA PHE A 138 10.94 -13.56 11.76
C PHE A 138 10.03 -14.75 11.46
N PHE A 139 10.62 -15.83 11.01
CA PHE A 139 10.05 -17.17 10.99
C PHE A 139 10.97 -18.15 11.72
N ASP A 140 10.42 -18.87 12.68
CA ASP A 140 11.01 -20.06 13.26
C ASP A 140 10.55 -21.28 12.47
N LEU A 141 11.50 -22.00 11.88
CA LEU A 141 11.20 -23.09 10.98
C LEU A 141 11.43 -24.46 11.66
N ARG A 142 10.57 -25.41 11.30
CA ARG A 142 10.76 -26.84 11.59
C ARG A 142 10.81 -27.64 10.32
N PHE A 143 11.75 -28.60 10.27
CA PHE A 143 11.81 -29.63 9.25
C PHE A 143 11.33 -30.95 9.86
N GLY A 144 10.13 -31.38 9.48
CA GLY A 144 9.42 -32.43 10.20
C GLY A 144 9.11 -31.99 11.64
N THR A 145 9.69 -32.68 12.60
CA THR A 145 9.54 -32.38 14.04
C THR A 145 10.71 -31.56 14.63
N GLN A 146 11.83 -31.44 13.90
CA GLN A 146 13.05 -30.80 14.39
C GLN A 146 13.05 -29.29 14.12
N TYR A 147 13.47 -28.51 15.12
CA TYR A 147 13.74 -27.09 14.94
C TYR A 147 14.93 -26.91 13.99
N ALA A 148 14.72 -26.12 12.94
CA ALA A 148 15.72 -25.95 11.88
C ALA A 148 16.50 -24.63 11.99
N GLY A 149 15.92 -23.63 12.65
CA GLY A 149 16.50 -22.30 12.83
C GLY A 149 15.49 -21.19 12.59
N ARG A 150 15.96 -19.97 12.79
CA ARG A 150 15.20 -18.71 12.52
C ARG A 150 15.71 -18.05 11.26
N ILE A 151 14.80 -17.50 10.47
CA ILE A 151 15.10 -16.53 9.42
C ILE A 151 14.55 -15.18 9.83
N LEU A 152 15.34 -14.14 9.62
CA LEU A 152 14.98 -12.77 9.87
C LEU A 152 14.89 -12.03 8.53
N MET A 153 13.81 -11.32 8.32
CA MET A 153 13.52 -10.61 7.06
C MET A 153 13.30 -9.14 7.34
N GLU A 154 13.91 -8.27 6.54
CA GLU A 154 13.62 -6.84 6.50
C GLU A 154 12.64 -6.58 5.38
N LEU A 155 11.54 -5.89 5.71
CA LEU A 155 10.46 -5.59 4.79
C LEU A 155 10.59 -4.15 4.29
N ARG A 156 10.52 -3.92 3.00
CA ARG A 156 10.74 -2.63 2.33
C ARG A 156 9.47 -1.78 2.32
N ALA A 157 9.01 -1.37 3.50
CA ALA A 157 7.88 -0.46 3.67
C ALA A 157 8.09 0.92 3.03
N ASP A 158 9.35 1.30 2.83
CA ASP A 158 9.76 2.51 2.11
C ASP A 158 9.43 2.46 0.61
N VAL A 159 9.24 1.26 0.02
CA VAL A 159 8.96 1.07 -1.41
C VAL A 159 7.59 0.43 -1.64
N THR A 160 7.23 -0.58 -0.84
CA THR A 160 6.00 -1.37 -0.99
C THR A 160 5.20 -1.43 0.32
N PRO A 161 4.73 -0.29 0.85
CA PRO A 161 4.09 -0.20 2.16
C PRO A 161 2.84 -1.07 2.29
N LYS A 162 2.01 -1.18 1.25
CA LYS A 162 0.78 -1.97 1.26
C LYS A 162 1.08 -3.48 1.31
N THR A 163 2.01 -3.93 0.51
CA THR A 163 2.45 -5.34 0.46
C THR A 163 3.13 -5.74 1.76
N VAL A 164 3.98 -4.87 2.30
CA VAL A 164 4.65 -5.05 3.59
C VAL A 164 3.64 -5.14 4.73
N GLU A 165 2.65 -4.27 4.79
CA GLU A 165 1.63 -4.30 5.85
C GLU A 165 0.82 -5.60 5.81
N ASN A 166 0.46 -6.09 4.61
CA ASN A 166 -0.16 -7.40 4.46
C ASN A 166 0.71 -8.52 5.08
N PHE A 167 1.98 -8.56 4.72
CA PHE A 167 2.90 -9.61 5.19
C PHE A 167 3.16 -9.49 6.70
N ARG A 168 3.39 -8.29 7.22
CA ARG A 168 3.60 -8.00 8.64
C ARG A 168 2.41 -8.47 9.50
N CYS A 169 1.19 -8.08 9.14
CA CYS A 169 -0.03 -8.48 9.84
C CYS A 169 -0.24 -10.00 9.82
N LEU A 170 0.15 -10.68 8.72
CA LEU A 170 0.07 -12.13 8.65
C LEU A 170 1.15 -12.83 9.49
N CYS A 171 2.30 -12.18 9.72
CA CYS A 171 3.31 -12.65 10.67
C CYS A 171 2.84 -12.49 12.13
N THR A 172 2.20 -11.37 12.48
CA THR A 172 1.77 -11.05 13.84
C THR A 172 0.41 -11.63 14.23
N HIS A 173 -0.34 -12.15 13.26
CA HIS A 173 -1.71 -12.66 13.48
C HIS A 173 -2.72 -11.63 13.97
N GLU A 174 -2.49 -10.35 13.78
CA GLU A 174 -3.36 -9.25 14.24
C GLU A 174 -4.80 -9.36 13.73
N LYS A 175 -5.02 -10.03 12.61
CA LYS A 175 -6.36 -10.25 12.03
C LYS A 175 -7.00 -11.57 12.45
N GLY A 176 -6.40 -12.30 13.41
CA GLY A 176 -6.86 -13.61 13.86
C GLY A 176 -6.48 -14.77 12.92
N TYR A 177 -5.68 -14.54 11.91
CA TYR A 177 -5.14 -15.54 11.00
C TYR A 177 -3.76 -15.09 10.48
N GLY A 178 -2.97 -16.04 9.99
CA GLY A 178 -1.66 -15.73 9.45
C GLY A 178 -0.78 -16.96 9.24
N TYR A 179 0.53 -16.74 9.19
CA TYR A 179 1.49 -17.75 8.73
C TYR A 179 1.85 -18.82 9.74
N LYS A 180 1.64 -18.61 11.03
CA LYS A 180 1.97 -19.61 12.06
C LYS A 180 1.24 -20.93 11.80
N GLY A 181 1.99 -22.04 11.75
CA GLY A 181 1.48 -23.37 11.42
C GLY A 181 1.37 -23.67 9.93
N SER A 182 1.53 -22.67 9.04
CA SER A 182 1.53 -22.89 7.60
C SER A 182 2.83 -23.54 7.12
N THR A 183 2.84 -24.00 5.87
CA THR A 183 3.97 -24.76 5.31
C THR A 183 4.54 -24.09 4.08
N PHE A 184 5.84 -24.36 3.85
CA PHE A 184 6.42 -24.19 2.52
C PHE A 184 6.03 -25.42 1.69
N HIS A 185 5.03 -25.24 0.84
CA HIS A 185 4.41 -26.34 0.10
C HIS A 185 5.07 -26.62 -1.24
N ARG A 186 5.91 -25.68 -1.74
CA ARG A 186 6.64 -25.83 -3.00
C ARG A 186 8.05 -25.31 -2.82
N ILE A 187 9.05 -26.19 -3.02
CA ILE A 187 10.47 -25.85 -2.89
C ILE A 187 11.20 -26.43 -4.11
N ILE A 188 11.82 -25.57 -4.90
CA ILE A 188 12.60 -25.93 -6.07
C ILE A 188 14.04 -25.46 -5.87
N PRO A 189 15.02 -26.39 -5.81
CA PRO A 189 16.42 -26.03 -5.69
C PRO A 189 16.88 -25.14 -6.83
N GLN A 190 17.78 -24.18 -6.52
CA GLN A 190 18.31 -23.17 -7.45
C GLN A 190 17.23 -22.27 -8.05
N PHE A 191 16.11 -22.11 -7.33
CA PHE A 191 15.03 -21.23 -7.76
C PHE A 191 14.42 -20.52 -6.55
N MET A 192 13.49 -21.17 -5.82
CA MET A 192 12.78 -20.53 -4.71
C MET A 192 12.12 -21.52 -3.75
N CYS A 193 11.77 -21.02 -2.55
CA CYS A 193 10.93 -21.70 -1.57
C CYS A 193 9.62 -20.92 -1.41
N GLN A 194 8.48 -21.53 -1.74
CA GLN A 194 7.16 -20.89 -1.73
C GLN A 194 6.31 -21.42 -0.56
N GLY A 195 5.67 -20.48 0.15
CA GLY A 195 4.77 -20.74 1.26
C GLY A 195 3.63 -19.73 1.35
N GLY A 196 3.02 -19.62 2.53
CA GLY A 196 1.99 -18.60 2.81
C GLY A 196 0.55 -19.03 2.51
N ASP A 197 0.31 -20.25 2.07
CA ASP A 197 -1.02 -20.84 2.04
C ASP A 197 -1.36 -21.42 3.42
N PHE A 198 -1.91 -20.57 4.28
CA PHE A 198 -2.30 -20.97 5.65
C PHE A 198 -3.71 -21.57 5.73
N THR A 199 -4.44 -21.64 4.62
CA THR A 199 -5.79 -22.22 4.57
C THR A 199 -5.78 -23.67 4.10
N ASN A 200 -5.12 -23.95 2.97
CA ASN A 200 -5.13 -25.28 2.34
C ASN A 200 -3.77 -25.99 2.39
N HIS A 201 -2.68 -25.26 2.68
CA HIS A 201 -1.31 -25.78 2.78
C HIS A 201 -0.76 -26.46 1.53
N ASN A 202 -1.34 -26.19 0.35
CA ASN A 202 -1.00 -26.86 -0.92
C ASN A 202 -0.83 -25.89 -2.11
N GLY A 203 -0.95 -24.58 -1.86
CA GLY A 203 -0.81 -23.53 -2.87
C GLY A 203 -2.10 -23.10 -3.54
N THR A 204 -3.24 -23.66 -3.18
CA THR A 204 -4.55 -23.30 -3.75
C THR A 204 -5.31 -22.26 -2.94
N GLY A 205 -4.84 -21.97 -1.72
CA GLY A 205 -5.50 -21.11 -0.75
C GLY A 205 -4.72 -19.86 -0.39
N GLY A 206 -5.02 -19.35 0.80
CA GLY A 206 -4.51 -18.11 1.34
C GLY A 206 -5.39 -16.90 0.99
N LYS A 207 -5.30 -15.86 1.80
CA LYS A 207 -5.99 -14.58 1.61
C LYS A 207 -5.16 -13.45 2.20
N SER A 208 -5.32 -12.25 1.64
CA SER A 208 -4.69 -11.05 2.20
C SER A 208 -5.50 -10.46 3.35
N ILE A 209 -4.93 -9.44 4.01
CA ILE A 209 -5.65 -8.65 5.02
C ILE A 209 -6.68 -7.69 4.39
N TYR A 210 -6.59 -7.47 3.08
CA TYR A 210 -7.46 -6.57 2.31
C TYR A 210 -8.65 -7.29 1.69
N GLY A 211 -8.65 -8.63 1.71
CA GLY A 211 -9.63 -9.47 1.07
C GLY A 211 -8.98 -10.70 0.44
N LYS A 212 -9.68 -11.35 -0.49
CA LYS A 212 -9.16 -12.56 -1.13
C LYS A 212 -7.87 -12.30 -1.92
N LYS A 213 -7.82 -11.16 -2.64
CA LYS A 213 -6.69 -10.73 -3.48
C LYS A 213 -6.53 -9.21 -3.42
N PHE A 214 -5.34 -8.70 -3.79
CA PHE A 214 -5.06 -7.27 -3.97
C PHE A 214 -4.10 -7.05 -5.13
N GLU A 215 -4.02 -5.80 -5.60
CA GLU A 215 -3.29 -5.39 -6.79
C GLU A 215 -1.77 -5.49 -6.59
N ASP A 216 -1.03 -5.52 -7.70
CA ASP A 216 0.41 -5.34 -7.72
C ASP A 216 0.74 -3.89 -7.35
N GLU A 217 1.49 -3.68 -6.26
CA GLU A 217 1.77 -2.34 -5.76
C GLU A 217 2.74 -1.58 -6.66
N ASN A 218 3.87 -2.17 -6.96
CA ASN A 218 4.85 -1.73 -7.95
C ASN A 218 5.90 -2.82 -8.20
N PHE A 219 6.78 -2.60 -9.18
CA PHE A 219 7.87 -3.49 -9.55
C PHE A 219 9.24 -2.81 -9.47
N THR A 220 9.39 -1.83 -8.58
CA THR A 220 10.63 -1.06 -8.39
C THR A 220 11.78 -1.95 -7.92
N LEU A 221 11.52 -2.82 -6.95
CA LEU A 221 12.48 -3.79 -6.45
C LEU A 221 12.54 -5.01 -7.40
N LYS A 222 13.74 -5.57 -7.57
CA LYS A 222 14.01 -6.64 -8.52
C LYS A 222 14.52 -7.90 -7.83
N HIS A 223 14.43 -9.04 -8.52
CA HIS A 223 14.84 -10.36 -8.02
C HIS A 223 16.36 -10.56 -8.20
N THR A 224 17.14 -9.84 -7.41
CA THR A 224 18.59 -9.68 -7.59
C THR A 224 19.43 -10.87 -7.12
N GLY A 225 18.87 -11.78 -6.32
CA GLY A 225 19.63 -12.94 -5.80
C GLY A 225 18.93 -13.69 -4.69
N ALA A 226 19.70 -14.55 -4.04
CA ALA A 226 19.23 -15.34 -2.90
C ALA A 226 18.78 -14.44 -1.74
N GLY A 227 17.71 -14.87 -1.05
CA GLY A 227 17.12 -14.14 0.08
C GLY A 227 16.08 -13.11 -0.30
N VAL A 228 15.87 -12.78 -1.57
CA VAL A 228 14.81 -11.87 -2.01
C VAL A 228 13.44 -12.45 -1.67
N LEU A 229 12.57 -11.63 -1.07
CA LEU A 229 11.21 -11.95 -0.65
C LEU A 229 10.21 -11.31 -1.62
N SER A 230 9.36 -12.12 -2.24
CA SER A 230 8.45 -11.68 -3.30
C SER A 230 7.08 -12.34 -3.19
N MET A 231 6.04 -11.66 -3.68
CA MET A 231 4.66 -12.16 -3.69
C MET A 231 4.45 -13.22 -4.78
N ALA A 232 3.89 -14.35 -4.40
CA ALA A 232 3.32 -15.30 -5.36
C ALA A 232 1.94 -14.81 -5.82
N ASN A 233 1.65 -14.98 -7.10
CA ASN A 233 0.36 -14.61 -7.69
C ASN A 233 -0.07 -15.61 -8.78
N SER A 234 -1.28 -15.45 -9.30
CA SER A 234 -1.85 -16.24 -10.41
C SER A 234 -2.11 -15.36 -11.64
N GLY A 235 -1.27 -14.36 -11.86
CA GLY A 235 -1.37 -13.33 -12.88
C GLY A 235 -1.45 -11.93 -12.25
N PRO A 236 -1.55 -10.87 -13.06
CA PRO A 236 -1.56 -9.49 -12.58
C PRO A 236 -2.65 -9.24 -11.55
N ASN A 237 -2.33 -8.45 -10.51
CA ASN A 237 -3.29 -7.99 -9.49
C ASN A 237 -3.98 -9.14 -8.72
N THR A 238 -3.27 -10.24 -8.46
CA THR A 238 -3.83 -11.40 -7.75
C THR A 238 -3.03 -11.79 -6.50
N ASN A 239 -2.37 -10.83 -5.85
CA ASN A 239 -1.64 -11.06 -4.62
C ASN A 239 -2.58 -11.45 -3.47
N GLY A 240 -2.19 -12.43 -2.69
CA GLY A 240 -2.93 -12.88 -1.50
C GLY A 240 -2.03 -12.91 -0.27
N SER A 241 -1.84 -14.10 0.28
CA SER A 241 -0.88 -14.36 1.36
C SER A 241 0.34 -15.16 0.91
N GLN A 242 0.29 -15.78 -0.26
CA GLN A 242 1.39 -16.62 -0.71
C GLN A 242 2.59 -15.76 -1.13
N PHE A 243 3.77 -16.21 -0.75
CA PHE A 243 5.05 -15.56 -1.01
C PHE A 243 6.10 -16.62 -1.36
N PHE A 244 7.23 -16.16 -1.86
CA PHE A 244 8.40 -17.01 -2.02
C PHE A 244 9.68 -16.29 -1.62
N ILE A 245 10.67 -17.07 -1.23
CA ILE A 245 12.04 -16.64 -0.94
C ILE A 245 12.92 -17.20 -2.04
N CYS A 246 13.59 -16.34 -2.80
CA CYS A 246 14.52 -16.76 -3.83
C CYS A 246 15.76 -17.43 -3.22
N THR A 247 16.26 -18.47 -3.84
CA THR A 247 17.54 -19.12 -3.49
C THR A 247 18.65 -18.79 -4.47
N GLU A 248 18.27 -18.21 -5.62
CA GLU A 248 19.17 -17.71 -6.65
C GLU A 248 18.58 -16.42 -7.28
N LYS A 249 19.32 -15.80 -8.22
CA LYS A 249 18.82 -14.69 -9.03
C LYS A 249 17.71 -15.19 -9.98
N THR A 250 16.58 -14.48 -10.01
CA THR A 250 15.39 -14.87 -10.78
C THR A 250 14.81 -13.69 -11.56
N ASP A 251 15.64 -13.02 -12.37
CA ASP A 251 15.28 -11.80 -13.12
C ASP A 251 14.12 -11.99 -14.11
N TRP A 252 13.82 -13.20 -14.54
CA TRP A 252 12.64 -13.51 -15.39
C TRP A 252 11.28 -13.34 -14.66
N LEU A 253 11.30 -13.15 -13.32
CA LEU A 253 10.14 -12.84 -12.49
C LEU A 253 9.92 -11.34 -12.31
N ASP A 254 10.89 -10.52 -12.74
CA ASP A 254 10.77 -9.06 -12.67
C ASP A 254 9.55 -8.59 -13.47
N ASP A 255 8.92 -7.52 -12.97
CA ASP A 255 7.70 -6.93 -13.52
C ASP A 255 6.46 -7.87 -13.56
N LYS A 256 6.55 -9.01 -12.86
CA LYS A 256 5.45 -10.00 -12.72
C LYS A 256 5.11 -10.30 -11.27
N HIS A 257 6.08 -10.20 -10.37
CA HIS A 257 5.92 -10.47 -8.95
C HIS A 257 6.46 -9.30 -8.13
N VAL A 258 5.70 -8.84 -7.15
CA VAL A 258 6.08 -7.71 -6.31
C VAL A 258 7.11 -8.14 -5.28
N VAL A 259 8.32 -7.63 -5.40
CA VAL A 259 9.39 -7.79 -4.39
C VAL A 259 9.13 -6.80 -3.26
N PHE A 260 9.16 -7.26 -2.00
CA PHE A 260 8.81 -6.43 -0.85
C PHE A 260 9.74 -6.57 0.35
N GLY A 261 10.81 -7.35 0.25
CA GLY A 261 11.78 -7.53 1.33
C GLY A 261 12.92 -8.47 0.98
N HIS A 262 13.73 -8.76 1.99
CA HIS A 262 14.83 -9.70 1.86
C HIS A 262 15.20 -10.31 3.22
N VAL A 263 15.80 -11.49 3.18
CA VAL A 263 16.36 -12.16 4.34
C VAL A 263 17.65 -11.45 4.76
N VAL A 264 17.71 -11.01 6.01
CA VAL A 264 18.89 -10.33 6.60
C VAL A 264 19.73 -11.25 7.48
N GLU A 265 19.08 -12.28 8.09
CA GLU A 265 19.77 -13.31 8.89
C GLU A 265 19.12 -14.67 8.63
N GLY A 266 19.87 -15.74 8.75
CA GLY A 266 19.35 -17.11 8.59
C GLY A 266 19.29 -17.59 7.14
N LEU A 267 20.05 -17.00 6.22
CA LEU A 267 20.12 -17.47 4.84
C LEU A 267 20.60 -18.92 4.73
N GLU A 268 21.42 -19.38 5.68
CA GLU A 268 21.83 -20.77 5.79
C GLU A 268 20.65 -21.71 6.12
N VAL A 269 19.64 -21.23 6.83
CA VAL A 269 18.39 -21.98 7.08
C VAL A 269 17.57 -22.08 5.79
N VAL A 270 17.51 -21.02 4.99
CA VAL A 270 16.88 -21.03 3.65
C VAL A 270 17.59 -22.03 2.75
N LYS A 271 18.93 -22.10 2.77
CA LYS A 271 19.69 -23.07 1.99
C LYS A 271 19.46 -24.52 2.46
N LYS A 272 19.35 -24.75 3.77
CA LYS A 272 18.96 -26.07 4.31
C LYS A 272 17.54 -26.45 3.85
N MET A 273 16.62 -25.50 3.85
CA MET A 273 15.25 -25.70 3.35
C MET A 273 15.25 -26.03 1.85
N GLU A 274 16.05 -25.32 1.05
CA GLU A 274 16.22 -25.56 -0.38
C GLU A 274 16.64 -27.01 -0.68
N ASN A 275 17.52 -27.59 0.11
CA ASN A 275 17.99 -28.99 -0.04
C ASN A 275 16.89 -30.05 0.18
N LEU A 276 15.81 -29.67 0.84
CA LEU A 276 14.61 -30.49 0.99
C LEU A 276 13.69 -30.44 -0.23
N GLY A 277 13.97 -29.56 -1.18
CA GLY A 277 13.20 -29.43 -2.41
C GLY A 277 13.44 -30.52 -3.45
N SER A 278 12.69 -30.46 -4.52
CA SER A 278 12.78 -31.35 -5.67
C SER A 278 12.49 -30.58 -6.97
N LYS A 279 12.80 -31.15 -8.12
CA LYS A 279 12.56 -30.52 -9.43
C LYS A 279 11.08 -30.29 -9.72
N ASP A 280 10.22 -31.16 -9.20
CA ASP A 280 8.74 -31.04 -9.30
C ASP A 280 8.15 -30.10 -8.23
N GLY A 281 8.98 -29.59 -7.34
CA GLY A 281 8.60 -28.64 -6.29
C GLY A 281 8.06 -29.30 -5.01
N LYS A 282 7.88 -30.61 -4.96
CA LYS A 282 7.37 -31.29 -3.77
C LYS A 282 8.50 -31.42 -2.72
N PRO A 283 8.33 -30.88 -1.50
CA PRO A 283 9.33 -31.03 -0.45
C PRO A 283 9.48 -32.48 0.00
N LYS A 284 10.70 -32.96 0.15
CA LYS A 284 11.03 -34.30 0.67
C LYS A 284 10.63 -34.48 2.13
N GLN A 285 10.52 -33.37 2.86
CA GLN A 285 10.10 -33.33 4.25
C GLN A 285 9.24 -32.11 4.48
N LYS A 286 8.23 -32.22 5.39
CA LYS A 286 7.36 -31.09 5.70
C LYS A 286 8.15 -29.95 6.33
N VAL A 287 8.07 -28.76 5.76
CA VAL A 287 8.66 -27.52 6.28
C VAL A 287 7.55 -26.66 6.82
N VAL A 288 7.60 -26.33 8.11
CA VAL A 288 6.54 -25.63 8.84
C VAL A 288 7.08 -24.33 9.43
N ILE A 289 6.31 -23.25 9.31
CA ILE A 289 6.52 -22.02 10.08
C ILE A 289 5.95 -22.28 11.48
N ALA A 290 6.83 -22.66 12.41
CA ALA A 290 6.44 -23.03 13.76
C ALA A 290 6.01 -21.82 14.59
N ASP A 291 6.69 -20.69 14.38
CA ASP A 291 6.39 -19.40 14.96
C ASP A 291 6.78 -18.27 14.02
N CYS A 292 6.13 -17.13 14.16
CA CYS A 292 6.42 -15.93 13.38
C CYS A 292 5.94 -14.68 14.13
N GLY A 293 6.51 -13.53 13.78
CA GLY A 293 6.15 -12.26 14.41
C GLY A 293 7.02 -11.13 13.89
N GLU A 294 6.79 -9.95 14.44
CA GLU A 294 7.57 -8.74 14.20
C GLU A 294 8.58 -8.54 15.32
N LEU A 295 9.77 -8.07 15.00
CA LEU A 295 10.76 -7.63 15.97
C LEU A 295 10.59 -6.12 16.22
N THR A 296 10.36 -5.76 17.44
CA THR A 296 10.27 -4.38 17.94
C THR A 296 11.62 -3.73 18.14
#